data_dc79f0c8578e6d75d6e4ae0cf70aa23f
#
_entry.id   dc79f0c8578e6d75d6e4ae0cf70aa23f
#
_cell.length_a   1.000
_cell.length_b   1.000
_cell.length_c   1.000
_cell.angle_alpha   90.00
_cell.angle_beta   90.00
_cell.angle_gamma   90.00
#
_symmetry.space_group_name_H-M   'P 1'
#
loop_
_entity.id
_entity.type
_entity.pdbx_description
1 polymer ?
#
loop_
_entity_poly.entity_id
_entity_poly.type
_entity_poly.pdbx_seq_one_letter_code
_entity_poly.pdbx_strand_id
1 'polypeptide(L)'
;MTFRNLEYFLAVAEDLSYARAAARLYVSQQTLSEAILRLEAEYGVMLFLRKKPLELTYAGKKFMDYAQHILRLREALENQVATVSRDDEGLVSLAMSSGRGQLWLPSLIKTFKQLYPKSKFNILLGASAYQEKCLINGNVDFIVSYTEKKESGLSTEQLMTDEIYVVVPLSVMKDLFPQDWQDKIKQFGFGCPIAVFESVPFFLSEPDAPIRSVAEKLFKKYHFSPTIGLEASNCGLLLWSALEMGGICLWPGNTLWLHLQKCSNRIQQNLCIFPLHRSSSKLRICAQYYSDHYMSPLSRKFLDFMKDNIPGSSPYPSKDLLAENHQFVPPSH
;
A
#
# COMPACT_ATOMS: atom_id res chain seq x y z
N MET A 1 3.19 0.87 -36.47
CA MET A 1 3.71 1.31 -35.16
C MET A 1 5.00 0.57 -34.83
N THR A 2 6.05 1.26 -34.31
CA THR A 2 7.30 0.68 -33.80
C THR A 2 7.50 1.03 -32.35
N PHE A 3 8.30 0.26 -31.62
CA PHE A 3 8.63 0.58 -30.20
C PHE A 3 9.27 1.96 -30.09
N ARG A 4 10.13 2.36 -31.03
CA ARG A 4 10.73 3.68 -31.06
C ARG A 4 9.69 4.82 -31.20
N ASN A 5 8.62 4.60 -31.95
CA ASN A 5 7.52 5.58 -32.06
C ASN A 5 6.80 5.75 -30.71
N LEU A 6 6.64 4.66 -29.94
CA LEU A 6 6.06 4.71 -28.58
C LEU A 6 6.99 5.45 -27.61
N GLU A 7 8.30 5.17 -27.67
CA GLU A 7 9.30 5.89 -26.86
C GLU A 7 9.29 7.40 -27.16
N TYR A 8 9.22 7.79 -28.42
CA TYR A 8 9.13 9.17 -28.86
C TYR A 8 7.83 9.84 -28.37
N PHE A 9 6.71 9.16 -28.51
CA PHE A 9 5.44 9.65 -28.02
C PHE A 9 5.46 9.88 -26.49
N LEU A 10 5.96 8.92 -25.73
CA LEU A 10 6.03 9.04 -24.26
C LEU A 10 6.95 10.19 -23.84
N ALA A 11 8.10 10.36 -24.50
CA ALA A 11 9.00 11.47 -24.20
C ALA A 11 8.31 12.85 -24.41
N VAL A 12 7.55 13.00 -25.50
CA VAL A 12 6.80 14.25 -25.76
C VAL A 12 5.66 14.42 -24.77
N ALA A 13 4.98 13.32 -24.38
CA ALA A 13 3.87 13.34 -23.42
C ALA A 13 4.32 13.70 -21.99
N GLU A 14 5.49 13.24 -21.58
CA GLU A 14 6.09 13.57 -20.28
C GLU A 14 6.58 15.03 -20.23
N ASP A 15 7.31 15.45 -21.26
CA ASP A 15 7.90 16.79 -21.31
C ASP A 15 6.90 17.89 -21.70
N LEU A 16 5.76 17.53 -22.30
CA LEU A 16 4.80 18.43 -22.93
C LEU A 16 5.49 19.48 -23.82
N SER A 17 6.58 19.05 -24.48
CA SER A 17 7.44 19.90 -25.32
C SER A 17 8.27 19.06 -26.28
N TYR A 18 8.05 19.24 -27.57
CA TYR A 18 8.86 18.59 -28.60
C TYR A 18 10.35 18.93 -28.51
N ALA A 19 10.66 20.19 -28.19
CA ALA A 19 12.07 20.63 -28.10
C ALA A 19 12.79 19.99 -26.91
N ARG A 20 12.16 19.91 -25.74
CA ARG A 20 12.74 19.28 -24.54
C ARG A 20 12.90 17.76 -24.74
N ALA A 21 11.87 17.11 -25.25
CA ALA A 21 11.91 15.68 -25.55
C ALA A 21 13.00 15.35 -26.58
N ALA A 22 13.13 16.17 -27.64
CA ALA A 22 14.16 15.99 -28.66
C ALA A 22 15.58 16.12 -28.07
N ALA A 23 15.80 17.13 -27.23
CA ALA A 23 17.09 17.31 -26.54
C ALA A 23 17.40 16.12 -25.62
N ARG A 24 16.41 15.61 -24.86
CA ARG A 24 16.56 14.46 -23.96
C ARG A 24 16.90 13.18 -24.70
N LEU A 25 16.31 12.98 -25.88
CA LEU A 25 16.49 11.76 -26.68
C LEU A 25 17.63 11.88 -27.71
N TYR A 26 18.32 13.01 -27.76
CA TYR A 26 19.39 13.31 -28.71
C TYR A 26 18.96 13.12 -30.18
N VAL A 27 17.74 13.58 -30.50
CA VAL A 27 17.19 13.58 -31.85
C VAL A 27 16.71 14.96 -32.28
N SER A 28 16.39 15.16 -33.58
CA SER A 28 15.81 16.43 -34.02
C SER A 28 14.35 16.54 -33.60
N GLN A 29 13.88 17.79 -33.36
CA GLN A 29 12.47 18.05 -33.10
C GLN A 29 11.58 17.60 -34.29
N GLN A 30 12.09 17.70 -35.52
CA GLN A 30 11.41 17.25 -36.71
C GLN A 30 11.17 15.73 -36.67
N THR A 31 12.20 14.93 -36.26
CA THR A 31 12.07 13.47 -36.11
C THR A 31 10.93 13.09 -35.16
N LEU A 32 10.86 13.76 -33.99
CA LEU A 32 9.75 13.51 -33.04
C LEU A 32 8.40 13.91 -33.62
N SER A 33 8.32 15.09 -34.24
CA SER A 33 7.08 15.56 -34.83
C SER A 33 6.54 14.61 -35.92
N GLU A 34 7.42 14.14 -36.80
CA GLU A 34 7.05 13.17 -37.83
C GLU A 34 6.62 11.81 -37.24
N ALA A 35 7.28 11.34 -36.19
CA ALA A 35 6.90 10.11 -35.52
C ALA A 35 5.50 10.20 -34.90
N ILE A 36 5.19 11.32 -34.26
CA ILE A 36 3.85 11.56 -33.69
C ILE A 36 2.81 11.66 -34.80
N LEU A 37 3.07 12.41 -35.86
CA LEU A 37 2.14 12.54 -37.00
C LEU A 37 1.85 11.18 -37.64
N ARG A 38 2.85 10.29 -37.75
CA ARG A 38 2.66 8.91 -38.25
C ARG A 38 1.74 8.11 -37.34
N LEU A 39 1.92 8.21 -35.99
CA LEU A 39 1.03 7.55 -35.03
C LEU A 39 -0.41 8.09 -35.14
N GLU A 40 -0.56 9.42 -35.18
CA GLU A 40 -1.88 10.05 -35.33
C GLU A 40 -2.57 9.62 -36.65
N ALA A 41 -1.81 9.53 -37.75
CA ALA A 41 -2.33 9.07 -39.02
C ALA A 41 -2.67 7.57 -39.02
N GLU A 42 -1.85 6.74 -38.40
CA GLU A 42 -2.07 5.28 -38.31
C GLU A 42 -3.34 4.93 -37.52
N TYR A 43 -3.62 5.68 -36.43
CA TYR A 43 -4.81 5.47 -35.59
C TYR A 43 -5.99 6.36 -35.93
N GLY A 44 -5.82 7.31 -36.85
CA GLY A 44 -6.88 8.22 -37.27
C GLY A 44 -7.37 9.20 -36.18
N VAL A 45 -6.53 9.45 -35.15
CA VAL A 45 -6.86 10.31 -34.01
C VAL A 45 -5.71 11.24 -33.65
N MET A 46 -6.04 12.44 -33.19
CA MET A 46 -5.03 13.35 -32.65
C MET A 46 -4.66 12.92 -31.21
N LEU A 47 -3.38 12.77 -30.93
CA LEU A 47 -2.85 12.44 -29.63
C LEU A 47 -2.52 13.69 -28.80
N PHE A 48 -2.15 14.79 -29.47
CA PHE A 48 -1.87 16.08 -28.83
C PHE A 48 -2.79 17.18 -29.34
N LEU A 49 -3.18 18.08 -28.46
CA LEU A 49 -3.84 19.34 -28.81
C LEU A 49 -2.75 20.32 -29.31
N ARG A 50 -2.87 20.79 -30.55
CA ARG A 50 -1.92 21.73 -31.17
C ARG A 50 -2.12 23.17 -30.67
N LYS A 51 -2.05 23.37 -29.33
CA LYS A 51 -2.13 24.67 -28.66
C LYS A 51 -0.94 24.88 -27.73
N LYS A 52 -0.74 26.08 -27.25
CA LYS A 52 0.26 26.39 -26.21
C LYS A 52 -0.47 26.68 -24.90
N PRO A 53 -0.14 25.98 -23.80
CA PRO A 53 0.84 24.87 -23.70
C PRO A 53 0.37 23.61 -24.43
N LEU A 54 1.32 22.74 -24.82
CA LEU A 54 1.02 21.43 -25.41
C LEU A 54 0.29 20.56 -24.40
N GLU A 55 -0.78 19.91 -24.81
CA GLU A 55 -1.57 19.03 -23.96
C GLU A 55 -1.94 17.74 -24.68
N LEU A 56 -2.12 16.65 -23.93
CA LEU A 56 -2.66 15.40 -24.46
C LEU A 56 -4.17 15.52 -24.68
N THR A 57 -4.66 14.98 -25.79
CA THR A 57 -6.10 14.71 -25.98
C THR A 57 -6.55 13.58 -25.04
N TYR A 58 -7.87 13.33 -24.97
CA TYR A 58 -8.37 12.13 -24.29
C TYR A 58 -7.79 10.85 -24.89
N ALA A 59 -7.73 10.76 -26.23
CA ALA A 59 -7.09 9.65 -26.94
C ALA A 59 -5.61 9.56 -26.60
N GLY A 60 -4.89 10.70 -26.54
CA GLY A 60 -3.48 10.74 -26.15
C GLY A 60 -3.21 10.22 -24.76
N LYS A 61 -4.08 10.52 -23.78
CA LYS A 61 -3.97 10.00 -22.42
C LYS A 61 -4.13 8.46 -22.40
N LYS A 62 -5.14 7.95 -23.12
CA LYS A 62 -5.32 6.50 -23.26
C LYS A 62 -4.17 5.84 -23.98
N PHE A 63 -3.69 6.45 -25.06
CA PHE A 63 -2.53 5.97 -25.81
C PHE A 63 -1.27 5.92 -24.94
N MET A 64 -1.08 6.90 -24.04
CA MET A 64 0.03 6.96 -23.10
C MET A 64 0.04 5.75 -22.16
N ASP A 65 -1.14 5.43 -21.58
CA ASP A 65 -1.28 4.27 -20.68
C ASP A 65 -0.88 2.97 -21.40
N TYR A 66 -1.40 2.75 -22.62
CA TYR A 66 -1.08 1.56 -23.42
C TYR A 66 0.35 1.54 -23.96
N ALA A 67 0.90 2.68 -24.38
CA ALA A 67 2.28 2.78 -24.85
C ALA A 67 3.28 2.41 -23.74
N GLN A 68 3.06 2.90 -22.52
CA GLN A 68 3.84 2.49 -21.36
C GLN A 68 3.73 1.00 -21.08
N HIS A 69 2.55 0.42 -21.21
CA HIS A 69 2.32 -1.01 -21.01
C HIS A 69 3.07 -1.86 -22.04
N ILE A 70 2.98 -1.50 -23.32
CA ILE A 70 3.68 -2.22 -24.40
C ILE A 70 5.20 -2.19 -24.23
N LEU A 71 5.78 -1.04 -23.90
CA LEU A 71 7.23 -0.94 -23.71
C LEU A 71 7.70 -1.75 -22.49
N ARG A 72 6.90 -1.81 -21.43
CA ARG A 72 7.21 -2.67 -20.28
C ARG A 72 7.12 -4.16 -20.60
N LEU A 73 6.12 -4.57 -21.39
CA LEU A 73 6.04 -5.96 -21.86
C LEU A 73 7.26 -6.33 -22.72
N ARG A 74 7.74 -5.41 -23.55
CA ARG A 74 8.99 -5.61 -24.30
C ARG A 74 10.18 -5.78 -23.35
N GLU A 75 10.34 -4.88 -22.38
CA GLU A 75 11.43 -4.97 -21.39
C GLU A 75 11.34 -6.27 -20.56
N ALA A 76 10.14 -6.67 -20.15
CA ALA A 76 9.91 -7.94 -19.48
C ALA A 76 10.31 -9.13 -20.36
N LEU A 77 9.95 -9.13 -21.64
CA LEU A 77 10.36 -10.15 -22.61
C LEU A 77 11.88 -10.19 -22.78
N GLU A 78 12.52 -9.04 -22.97
CA GLU A 78 13.99 -8.94 -23.12
C GLU A 78 14.70 -9.48 -21.87
N ASN A 79 14.22 -9.12 -20.67
CA ASN A 79 14.73 -9.64 -19.40
C ASN A 79 14.48 -11.15 -19.25
N GLN A 80 13.32 -11.65 -19.67
CA GLN A 80 12.98 -13.07 -19.60
C GLN A 80 13.89 -13.89 -20.53
N VAL A 81 14.05 -13.46 -21.78
CA VAL A 81 14.91 -14.15 -22.73
C VAL A 81 16.37 -14.14 -22.28
N ALA A 82 16.83 -13.03 -21.68
CA ALA A 82 18.17 -12.92 -21.11
C ALA A 82 18.38 -13.82 -19.87
N THR A 83 17.31 -14.14 -19.14
CA THR A 83 17.37 -14.94 -17.89
C THR A 83 16.98 -16.40 -18.07
N VAL A 84 16.60 -16.85 -19.27
CA VAL A 84 16.26 -18.28 -19.57
C VAL A 84 17.36 -19.27 -19.15
N SER A 85 18.57 -18.81 -18.92
CA SER A 85 19.69 -19.64 -18.50
C SER A 85 20.08 -19.53 -17.01
N ARG A 86 19.38 -18.74 -16.18
CA ARG A 86 19.75 -18.51 -14.77
C ARG A 86 18.54 -18.29 -13.87
N ASP A 87 18.05 -19.37 -13.27
CA ASP A 87 16.90 -19.39 -12.34
C ASP A 87 17.04 -18.47 -11.09
N ASP A 88 18.25 -17.97 -10.82
CA ASP A 88 18.57 -17.23 -9.60
C ASP A 88 18.77 -15.71 -9.81
N GLU A 89 18.64 -15.23 -11.03
CA GLU A 89 18.85 -13.82 -11.39
C GLU A 89 17.56 -13.22 -11.96
N GLY A 90 17.13 -12.07 -11.44
CA GLY A 90 15.95 -11.41 -11.97
C GLY A 90 15.44 -10.29 -11.07
N LEU A 91 14.34 -9.68 -11.50
CA LEU A 91 13.68 -8.57 -10.82
C LEU A 91 12.42 -9.09 -10.12
N VAL A 92 12.31 -8.79 -8.83
CA VAL A 92 11.06 -8.89 -8.04
C VAL A 92 10.39 -7.53 -8.09
N SER A 93 9.17 -7.45 -8.63
CA SER A 93 8.46 -6.20 -8.79
C SER A 93 7.11 -6.23 -8.09
N LEU A 94 6.91 -5.35 -7.10
CA LEU A 94 5.69 -5.32 -6.31
C LEU A 94 5.32 -3.92 -5.82
N ALA A 95 4.01 -3.74 -5.48
CA ALA A 95 3.57 -2.57 -4.76
C ALA A 95 2.81 -2.93 -3.48
N MET A 96 2.92 -2.07 -2.48
CA MET A 96 2.16 -2.18 -1.22
C MET A 96 2.05 -0.84 -0.50
N SER A 97 1.30 -0.79 0.61
CA SER A 97 1.21 0.42 1.42
C SER A 97 2.55 0.77 2.06
N SER A 98 2.84 2.06 2.19
CA SER A 98 4.11 2.55 2.76
C SER A 98 4.38 2.00 4.17
N GLY A 99 3.38 1.99 5.04
CA GLY A 99 3.52 1.47 6.41
C GLY A 99 3.88 -0.01 6.44
N ARG A 100 3.21 -0.84 5.63
CA ARG A 100 3.50 -2.27 5.53
C ARG A 100 4.86 -2.53 4.90
N GLY A 101 5.17 -1.82 3.81
CA GLY A 101 6.45 -1.96 3.12
C GLY A 101 7.65 -1.66 4.02
N GLN A 102 7.60 -0.58 4.79
CA GLN A 102 8.66 -0.21 5.73
C GLN A 102 8.89 -1.25 6.84
N LEU A 103 7.85 -1.97 7.24
CA LEU A 103 7.92 -2.93 8.34
C LEU A 103 8.25 -4.35 7.86
N TRP A 104 7.72 -4.79 6.72
CA TRP A 104 7.88 -6.15 6.23
C TRP A 104 9.10 -6.35 5.34
N LEU A 105 9.29 -5.46 4.35
CA LEU A 105 10.25 -5.70 3.28
C LEU A 105 11.71 -5.79 3.73
N PRO A 106 12.20 -5.01 4.70
CA PRO A 106 13.61 -5.13 5.10
C PRO A 106 14.01 -6.54 5.54
N SER A 107 13.19 -7.20 6.36
CA SER A 107 13.47 -8.57 6.82
C SER A 107 13.24 -9.60 5.72
N LEU A 108 12.14 -9.48 4.96
CA LEU A 108 11.82 -10.38 3.86
C LEU A 108 12.89 -10.35 2.76
N ILE A 109 13.32 -9.16 2.35
CA ILE A 109 14.35 -8.98 1.33
C ILE A 109 15.69 -9.53 1.83
N LYS A 110 16.06 -9.23 3.08
CA LYS A 110 17.30 -9.75 3.68
C LYS A 110 17.36 -11.28 3.60
N THR A 111 16.29 -11.96 4.05
CA THR A 111 16.24 -13.42 4.06
C THR A 111 16.14 -14.00 2.65
N PHE A 112 15.31 -13.38 1.78
CA PHE A 112 15.20 -13.83 0.39
C PHE A 112 16.51 -13.72 -0.39
N LYS A 113 17.30 -12.66 -0.15
CA LYS A 113 18.63 -12.50 -0.77
C LYS A 113 19.67 -13.52 -0.30
N GLN A 114 19.46 -14.19 0.83
CA GLN A 114 20.29 -15.31 1.24
C GLN A 114 20.04 -16.55 0.35
N LEU A 115 18.81 -16.72 -0.13
CA LEU A 115 18.43 -17.81 -1.04
C LEU A 115 18.70 -17.44 -2.52
N TYR A 116 18.49 -16.16 -2.88
CA TYR A 116 18.64 -15.63 -4.23
C TYR A 116 19.51 -14.37 -4.22
N PRO A 117 20.84 -14.49 -4.08
CA PRO A 117 21.76 -13.36 -3.88
C PRO A 117 21.73 -12.30 -4.99
N LYS A 118 21.42 -12.71 -6.22
CA LYS A 118 21.38 -11.83 -7.39
C LYS A 118 20.03 -11.19 -7.65
N SER A 119 19.05 -11.43 -6.76
CA SER A 119 17.72 -10.82 -6.89
C SER A 119 17.80 -9.29 -6.79
N LYS A 120 17.11 -8.61 -7.70
CA LYS A 120 16.86 -7.17 -7.69
C LYS A 120 15.42 -6.91 -7.29
N PHE A 121 15.16 -5.74 -6.71
CA PHE A 121 13.82 -5.38 -6.25
C PHE A 121 13.40 -4.03 -6.82
N ASN A 122 12.21 -3.99 -7.43
CA ASN A 122 11.48 -2.78 -7.76
C ASN A 122 10.24 -2.70 -6.85
N ILE A 123 10.23 -1.74 -5.94
CA ILE A 123 9.20 -1.63 -4.91
C ILE A 123 8.52 -0.27 -5.02
N LEU A 124 7.22 -0.29 -5.25
CA LEU A 124 6.40 0.92 -5.29
C LEU A 124 5.54 0.98 -4.03
N LEU A 125 5.64 2.08 -3.30
CA LEU A 125 4.90 2.28 -2.05
C LEU A 125 3.87 3.39 -2.24
N GLY A 126 2.62 3.13 -1.83
CA GLY A 126 1.55 4.12 -1.96
C GLY A 126 0.20 3.66 -1.45
N ALA A 127 -0.81 4.52 -1.58
CA ALA A 127 -2.20 4.22 -1.27
C ALA A 127 -2.78 3.14 -2.21
N SER A 128 -3.91 2.52 -1.83
CA SER A 128 -4.51 1.40 -2.57
C SER A 128 -4.77 1.74 -4.05
N ALA A 129 -5.34 2.91 -4.33
CA ALA A 129 -5.60 3.35 -5.71
C ALA A 129 -4.31 3.48 -6.55
N TYR A 130 -3.21 3.91 -5.95
CA TYR A 130 -1.91 3.95 -6.62
C TYR A 130 -1.37 2.54 -6.90
N GLN A 131 -1.48 1.63 -5.93
CA GLN A 131 -1.07 0.23 -6.11
C GLN A 131 -1.86 -0.45 -7.24
N GLU A 132 -3.19 -0.30 -7.25
CA GLU A 132 -4.06 -0.82 -8.31
C GLU A 132 -3.66 -0.27 -9.68
N LYS A 133 -3.42 1.05 -9.77
CA LYS A 133 -2.95 1.66 -11.01
C LYS A 133 -1.59 1.10 -11.46
N CYS A 134 -0.67 0.87 -10.54
CA CYS A 134 0.61 0.24 -10.84
C CYS A 134 0.45 -1.18 -11.37
N LEU A 135 -0.49 -1.95 -10.82
CA LEU A 135 -0.78 -3.31 -11.27
C LEU A 135 -1.44 -3.33 -12.66
N ILE A 136 -2.51 -2.53 -12.84
CA ILE A 136 -3.21 -2.40 -14.14
C ILE A 136 -2.25 -1.99 -15.24
N ASN A 137 -1.37 -1.05 -14.95
CA ASN A 137 -0.38 -0.57 -15.90
C ASN A 137 0.82 -1.52 -16.07
N GLY A 138 0.89 -2.67 -15.39
CA GLY A 138 2.01 -3.61 -15.42
C GLY A 138 3.33 -3.03 -14.87
N ASN A 139 3.28 -2.00 -14.02
CA ASN A 139 4.47 -1.41 -13.38
C ASN A 139 5.05 -2.34 -12.31
N VAL A 140 4.24 -3.27 -11.83
CA VAL A 140 4.59 -4.30 -10.87
C VAL A 140 3.93 -5.61 -11.25
N ASP A 141 4.53 -6.72 -10.82
CA ASP A 141 4.02 -8.07 -11.07
C ASP A 141 2.85 -8.41 -10.15
N PHE A 142 2.86 -7.91 -8.92
CA PHE A 142 1.77 -8.10 -7.96
C PHE A 142 1.71 -6.94 -6.95
N ILE A 143 0.56 -6.81 -6.31
CA ILE A 143 0.37 -5.89 -5.19
C ILE A 143 0.02 -6.64 -3.92
N VAL A 144 0.32 -6.04 -2.76
CA VAL A 144 -0.09 -6.56 -1.46
C VAL A 144 -1.05 -5.56 -0.80
N SER A 145 -2.32 -5.93 -0.76
CA SER A 145 -3.40 -5.05 -0.34
C SER A 145 -4.44 -5.77 0.52
N TYR A 146 -5.36 -5.02 1.09
CA TYR A 146 -6.58 -5.57 1.66
C TYR A 146 -7.58 -5.82 0.54
N THR A 147 -8.10 -7.04 0.43
CA THR A 147 -9.03 -7.39 -0.63
C THR A 147 -10.47 -7.24 -0.17
N GLU A 148 -11.21 -6.35 -0.82
CA GLU A 148 -12.68 -6.30 -0.75
C GLU A 148 -13.34 -6.46 -2.14
N LYS A 149 -12.59 -6.28 -3.23
CA LYS A 149 -13.12 -6.32 -4.60
C LYS A 149 -12.73 -7.60 -5.33
N LYS A 150 -13.69 -8.22 -6.00
CA LYS A 150 -13.46 -9.26 -7.01
C LYS A 150 -13.56 -8.59 -8.37
N GLU A 151 -12.44 -8.43 -9.06
CA GLU A 151 -12.41 -7.97 -10.45
C GLU A 151 -12.14 -9.16 -11.38
N SER A 152 -12.74 -9.11 -12.58
CA SER A 152 -12.52 -10.14 -13.60
C SER A 152 -11.05 -10.13 -14.04
N GLY A 153 -10.42 -11.30 -14.11
CA GLY A 153 -9.02 -11.45 -14.50
C GLY A 153 -8.01 -11.25 -13.37
N LEU A 154 -8.45 -10.74 -12.19
CA LEU A 154 -7.58 -10.53 -11.05
C LEU A 154 -7.52 -11.78 -10.17
N SER A 155 -6.36 -12.42 -10.12
CA SER A 155 -6.06 -13.50 -9.17
C SER A 155 -5.72 -12.94 -7.81
N THR A 156 -6.22 -13.60 -6.76
CA THR A 156 -6.04 -13.18 -5.38
C THR A 156 -5.57 -14.35 -4.54
N GLU A 157 -4.46 -14.20 -3.87
CA GLU A 157 -3.91 -15.19 -2.93
C GLU A 157 -3.85 -14.58 -1.53
N GLN A 158 -4.53 -15.21 -0.58
CA GLN A 158 -4.50 -14.73 0.80
C GLN A 158 -3.13 -14.98 1.41
N LEU A 159 -2.55 -13.94 1.99
CA LEU A 159 -1.28 -14.01 2.72
C LEU A 159 -1.51 -14.19 4.22
N MET A 160 -2.41 -13.40 4.80
CA MET A 160 -2.78 -13.50 6.21
C MET A 160 -4.13 -12.81 6.49
N THR A 161 -4.64 -13.03 7.68
CA THR A 161 -5.74 -12.23 8.25
C THR A 161 -5.18 -11.32 9.32
N ASP A 162 -5.56 -10.05 9.29
CA ASP A 162 -5.16 -9.03 10.26
C ASP A 162 -6.37 -8.53 11.04
N GLU A 163 -6.16 -8.07 12.25
CA GLU A 163 -7.21 -7.47 13.10
C GLU A 163 -6.91 -5.99 13.30
N ILE A 164 -7.97 -5.19 13.40
CA ILE A 164 -7.87 -3.75 13.68
C ILE A 164 -7.99 -3.51 15.17
N TYR A 165 -7.10 -2.70 15.70
CA TYR A 165 -7.07 -2.26 17.09
C TYR A 165 -7.39 -0.78 17.20
N VAL A 166 -8.01 -0.40 18.33
CA VAL A 166 -8.15 1.00 18.75
C VAL A 166 -6.90 1.35 19.55
N VAL A 167 -6.24 2.41 19.16
CA VAL A 167 -5.05 2.92 19.84
C VAL A 167 -5.41 4.23 20.52
N VAL A 168 -5.30 4.27 21.82
CA VAL A 168 -5.72 5.37 22.71
C VAL A 168 -4.54 5.81 23.55
N PRO A 169 -4.17 7.10 23.58
CA PRO A 169 -3.20 7.61 24.54
C PRO A 169 -3.67 7.39 25.98
N LEU A 170 -2.74 7.05 26.88
CA LEU A 170 -3.05 6.84 28.30
C LEU A 170 -3.62 8.10 28.95
N SER A 171 -3.19 9.29 28.51
CA SER A 171 -3.77 10.57 28.95
C SER A 171 -5.27 10.64 28.67
N VAL A 172 -5.69 10.27 27.46
CA VAL A 172 -7.11 10.24 27.09
C VAL A 172 -7.92 9.30 27.98
N MET A 173 -7.36 8.12 28.30
CA MET A 173 -8.03 7.20 29.23
C MET A 173 -8.20 7.81 30.63
N LYS A 174 -7.19 8.50 31.13
CA LYS A 174 -7.24 9.18 32.44
C LYS A 174 -8.23 10.36 32.48
N ASP A 175 -8.29 11.11 31.38
CA ASP A 175 -9.19 12.26 31.27
C ASP A 175 -10.66 11.84 31.17
N LEU A 176 -10.94 10.78 30.39
CA LEU A 176 -12.32 10.26 30.24
C LEU A 176 -12.80 9.47 31.45
N PHE A 177 -11.90 8.75 32.12
CA PHE A 177 -12.24 7.83 33.20
C PHE A 177 -11.37 8.12 34.46
N PRO A 178 -11.42 9.34 35.03
CA PRO A 178 -10.47 9.76 36.05
C PRO A 178 -10.48 8.87 37.30
N GLN A 179 -11.61 8.21 37.62
CA GLN A 179 -11.75 7.40 38.82
C GLN A 179 -11.47 5.90 38.58
N ASP A 180 -11.69 5.39 37.36
CA ASP A 180 -11.68 3.95 37.08
C ASP A 180 -10.94 3.56 35.79
N TRP A 181 -10.05 4.46 35.28
CA TRP A 181 -9.32 4.21 34.00
C TRP A 181 -8.57 2.87 33.97
N GLN A 182 -8.03 2.41 35.10
CA GLN A 182 -7.32 1.12 35.18
C GLN A 182 -8.28 -0.07 34.98
N ASP A 183 -9.48 -0.01 35.57
CA ASP A 183 -10.47 -1.05 35.39
C ASP A 183 -11.10 -1.00 33.99
N LYS A 184 -11.24 0.20 33.41
CA LYS A 184 -11.65 0.35 32.00
C LYS A 184 -10.63 -0.25 31.04
N ILE A 185 -9.33 -0.10 31.28
CA ILE A 185 -8.30 -0.74 30.47
C ILE A 185 -8.46 -2.27 30.49
N LYS A 186 -8.65 -2.85 31.66
CA LYS A 186 -8.89 -4.31 31.79
C LYS A 186 -10.16 -4.72 31.05
N GLN A 187 -11.25 -3.99 31.24
CA GLN A 187 -12.54 -4.25 30.59
C GLN A 187 -12.43 -4.21 29.07
N PHE A 188 -11.81 -3.15 28.53
CA PHE A 188 -11.66 -2.94 27.07
C PHE A 188 -10.68 -3.92 26.43
N GLY A 189 -9.80 -4.55 27.19
CA GLY A 189 -8.93 -5.64 26.73
C GLY A 189 -9.69 -6.85 26.18
N PHE A 190 -10.95 -7.05 26.58
CA PHE A 190 -11.83 -8.08 26.05
C PHE A 190 -12.66 -7.65 24.82
N GLY A 191 -12.57 -6.40 24.44
CA GLY A 191 -13.28 -5.79 23.31
C GLY A 191 -13.72 -4.38 23.64
N CYS A 192 -13.22 -3.42 22.88
CA CYS A 192 -13.51 -2.01 23.11
C CYS A 192 -14.82 -1.60 22.43
N PRO A 193 -15.80 -1.05 23.20
CA PRO A 193 -16.97 -0.40 22.63
C PRO A 193 -16.56 1.01 22.14
N ILE A 194 -16.17 1.14 20.90
CA ILE A 194 -15.58 2.35 20.33
C ILE A 194 -16.41 3.64 20.57
N ALA A 195 -17.73 3.50 20.79
CA ALA A 195 -18.63 4.62 21.06
C ALA A 195 -18.36 5.33 22.38
N VAL A 196 -17.65 4.72 23.35
CA VAL A 196 -17.25 5.40 24.60
C VAL A 196 -16.30 6.56 24.36
N PHE A 197 -15.71 6.63 23.18
CA PHE A 197 -14.79 7.68 22.77
C PHE A 197 -15.44 8.74 21.86
N GLU A 198 -16.76 8.83 21.79
CA GLU A 198 -17.48 9.75 20.90
C GLU A 198 -17.05 11.23 21.10
N SER A 199 -16.72 11.63 22.32
CA SER A 199 -16.26 12.99 22.65
C SER A 199 -14.78 13.27 22.28
N VAL A 200 -14.03 12.25 21.88
CA VAL A 200 -12.59 12.37 21.58
C VAL A 200 -12.39 12.46 20.06
N PRO A 201 -11.50 13.32 19.56
CA PRO A 201 -11.23 13.37 18.12
C PRO A 201 -10.59 12.07 17.62
N PHE A 202 -11.08 11.60 16.46
CA PHE A 202 -10.52 10.45 15.76
C PHE A 202 -9.53 10.91 14.70
N PHE A 203 -8.40 10.24 14.63
CA PHE A 203 -7.38 10.41 13.61
C PHE A 203 -7.43 9.20 12.70
N LEU A 204 -7.88 9.41 11.47
CA LEU A 204 -8.32 8.33 10.59
C LEU A 204 -7.51 8.30 9.28
N SER A 205 -7.45 7.13 8.69
CA SER A 205 -6.95 7.00 7.32
C SER A 205 -7.89 7.72 6.34
N GLU A 206 -7.35 8.05 5.17
CA GLU A 206 -8.11 8.64 4.07
C GLU A 206 -9.39 7.85 3.74
N PRO A 207 -10.45 8.51 3.20
CA PRO A 207 -11.76 7.87 2.97
C PRO A 207 -11.73 6.58 2.18
N ASP A 208 -10.82 6.47 1.19
CA ASP A 208 -10.69 5.30 0.32
C ASP A 208 -9.84 4.16 0.94
N ALA A 209 -9.31 4.36 2.13
CA ALA A 209 -8.51 3.33 2.79
C ALA A 209 -9.41 2.22 3.37
N PRO A 210 -9.04 0.92 3.21
CA PRO A 210 -9.81 -0.19 3.77
C PRO A 210 -10.02 -0.10 5.29
N ILE A 211 -9.04 0.43 6.02
CA ILE A 211 -9.15 0.68 7.47
C ILE A 211 -10.25 1.71 7.76
N ARG A 212 -10.38 2.75 6.93
CA ARG A 212 -11.43 3.75 7.05
C ARG A 212 -12.82 3.13 6.88
N SER A 213 -12.99 2.23 5.91
CA SER A 213 -14.24 1.48 5.74
C SER A 213 -14.65 0.71 7.00
N VAL A 214 -13.67 0.12 7.71
CA VAL A 214 -13.93 -0.56 8.99
C VAL A 214 -14.40 0.44 10.04
N ALA A 215 -13.72 1.59 10.19
CA ALA A 215 -14.11 2.64 11.11
C ALA A 215 -15.54 3.12 10.86
N GLU A 216 -15.88 3.44 9.62
CA GLU A 216 -17.21 3.93 9.24
C GLU A 216 -18.33 2.90 9.46
N LYS A 217 -18.07 1.62 9.19
CA LYS A 217 -19.00 0.54 9.54
C LYS A 217 -19.27 0.48 11.04
N LEU A 218 -18.23 0.71 11.87
CA LEU A 218 -18.37 0.75 13.32
C LEU A 218 -19.14 1.99 13.78
N PHE A 219 -18.86 3.16 13.24
CA PHE A 219 -19.58 4.39 13.55
C PHE A 219 -21.08 4.26 13.23
N LYS A 220 -21.40 3.71 12.05
CA LYS A 220 -22.79 3.40 11.67
C LYS A 220 -23.44 2.37 12.60
N LYS A 221 -22.71 1.31 12.94
CA LYS A 221 -23.22 0.23 13.82
C LYS A 221 -23.56 0.74 15.22
N TYR A 222 -22.74 1.64 15.75
CA TYR A 222 -22.90 2.19 17.09
C TYR A 222 -23.63 3.55 17.10
N HIS A 223 -24.13 4.00 15.94
CA HIS A 223 -24.94 5.20 15.77
C HIS A 223 -24.31 6.49 16.32
N PHE A 224 -23.00 6.66 16.12
CA PHE A 224 -22.34 7.91 16.48
C PHE A 224 -21.52 8.50 15.33
N SER A 225 -21.31 9.81 15.37
CA SER A 225 -20.53 10.57 14.37
C SER A 225 -19.32 11.16 15.04
N PRO A 226 -18.12 10.58 14.85
CA PRO A 226 -16.92 11.09 15.50
C PRO A 226 -16.51 12.45 14.96
N THR A 227 -15.91 13.28 15.79
CA THR A 227 -15.13 14.42 15.33
C THR A 227 -13.84 13.90 14.70
N ILE A 228 -13.59 14.22 13.42
CA ILE A 228 -12.36 13.85 12.73
C ILE A 228 -11.36 14.98 12.96
N GLY A 229 -10.32 14.70 13.74
CA GLY A 229 -9.28 15.66 14.08
C GLY A 229 -8.13 15.68 13.07
N LEU A 230 -7.88 14.55 12.40
CA LEU A 230 -6.83 14.42 11.38
C LEU A 230 -7.17 13.30 10.41
N GLU A 231 -6.87 13.51 9.12
CA GLU A 231 -6.90 12.48 8.08
C GLU A 231 -5.53 12.38 7.39
N ALA A 232 -4.99 11.17 7.28
CA ALA A 232 -3.72 10.93 6.61
C ALA A 232 -3.59 9.50 6.10
N SER A 233 -2.82 9.28 5.03
CA SER A 233 -2.51 7.95 4.48
C SER A 233 -1.50 7.15 5.31
N ASN A 234 -0.77 7.80 6.20
CA ASN A 234 0.30 7.19 6.99
C ASN A 234 -0.12 6.94 8.44
N CYS A 235 -0.29 5.66 8.81
CA CYS A 235 -0.67 5.28 10.18
C CYS A 235 0.33 5.76 11.25
N GLY A 236 1.63 5.81 10.94
CA GLY A 236 2.64 6.34 11.87
C GLY A 236 2.38 7.80 12.21
N LEU A 237 2.05 8.64 11.21
CA LEU A 237 1.67 10.03 11.45
C LEU A 237 0.43 10.12 12.34
N LEU A 238 -0.59 9.29 12.08
CA LEU A 238 -1.81 9.26 12.89
C LEU A 238 -1.52 8.91 14.36
N LEU A 239 -0.63 7.92 14.59
CA LEU A 239 -0.23 7.53 15.94
C LEU A 239 0.50 8.65 16.68
N TRP A 240 1.51 9.24 16.05
CA TRP A 240 2.27 10.33 16.66
C TRP A 240 1.39 11.54 16.97
N SER A 241 0.50 11.88 16.02
CA SER A 241 -0.48 12.96 16.25
C SER A 241 -1.46 12.63 17.36
N ALA A 242 -1.90 11.35 17.48
CA ALA A 242 -2.76 10.92 18.57
C ALA A 242 -2.09 11.10 19.95
N LEU A 243 -0.81 10.74 20.04
CA LEU A 243 -0.03 10.92 21.29
C LEU A 243 0.14 12.39 21.68
N GLU A 244 0.42 13.26 20.70
CA GLU A 244 0.67 14.69 20.96
C GLU A 244 -0.62 15.50 21.18
N MET A 245 -1.70 15.15 20.48
CA MET A 245 -2.93 15.95 20.46
C MET A 245 -4.09 15.32 21.24
N GLY A 246 -3.91 14.13 21.81
CA GLY A 246 -4.96 13.46 22.58
C GLY A 246 -6.09 12.89 21.73
N GLY A 247 -5.79 12.41 20.53
CA GLY A 247 -6.77 11.76 19.66
C GLY A 247 -6.70 10.23 19.71
N ILE A 248 -7.61 9.57 18.98
CA ILE A 248 -7.71 8.12 18.88
C ILE A 248 -7.47 7.70 17.44
N CYS A 249 -6.72 6.64 17.21
CA CYS A 249 -6.55 6.08 15.88
C CYS A 249 -6.87 4.58 15.83
N LEU A 250 -7.16 4.10 14.63
CA LEU A 250 -7.33 2.70 14.32
C LEU A 250 -6.11 2.19 13.56
N TRP A 251 -5.58 1.04 13.97
CA TRP A 251 -4.38 0.49 13.36
C TRP A 251 -4.47 -1.03 13.20
N PRO A 252 -4.00 -1.58 12.05
CA PRO A 252 -3.88 -3.02 11.86
C PRO A 252 -2.85 -3.63 12.80
N GLY A 253 -3.21 -4.71 13.46
CA GLY A 253 -2.39 -5.33 14.51
C GLY A 253 -1.01 -5.75 14.05
N ASN A 254 -0.90 -6.40 12.89
CA ASN A 254 0.38 -6.85 12.37
C ASN A 254 1.40 -5.71 12.24
N THR A 255 1.01 -4.60 11.63
CA THR A 255 1.90 -3.45 11.47
C THR A 255 2.07 -2.64 12.76
N LEU A 256 1.05 -2.61 13.63
CA LEU A 256 1.13 -1.96 14.93
C LEU A 256 2.21 -2.59 15.80
N TRP A 257 2.18 -3.93 15.95
CA TRP A 257 3.17 -4.63 16.77
C TRP A 257 4.59 -4.47 16.26
N LEU A 258 4.80 -4.60 14.95
CA LEU A 258 6.11 -4.39 14.34
C LEU A 258 6.61 -2.94 14.51
N HIS A 259 5.70 -1.96 14.49
CA HIS A 259 6.04 -0.57 14.74
C HIS A 259 6.45 -0.35 16.19
N LEU A 260 5.66 -0.87 17.14
CA LEU A 260 5.93 -0.72 18.56
C LEU A 260 7.24 -1.35 18.99
N GLN A 261 7.64 -2.49 18.40
CA GLN A 261 8.96 -3.09 18.66
C GLN A 261 10.14 -2.15 18.35
N LYS A 262 9.93 -1.16 17.47
CA LYS A 262 10.94 -0.14 17.10
C LYS A 262 10.82 1.14 17.93
N CYS A 263 9.77 1.27 18.73
CA CYS A 263 9.54 2.42 19.59
C CYS A 263 10.19 2.23 20.96
N SER A 264 10.54 3.34 21.63
CA SER A 264 11.02 3.29 23.01
C SER A 264 9.94 2.79 23.98
N ASN A 265 10.35 2.19 25.09
CA ASN A 265 9.43 1.74 26.15
C ASN A 265 8.54 2.88 26.67
N ARG A 266 9.05 4.11 26.70
CA ARG A 266 8.28 5.29 27.12
C ARG A 266 7.04 5.53 26.25
N ILE A 267 7.16 5.29 24.94
CA ILE A 267 6.02 5.45 24.01
C ILE A 267 5.02 4.33 24.23
N GLN A 268 5.50 3.10 24.33
CA GLN A 268 4.65 1.94 24.57
C GLN A 268 3.85 2.06 25.87
N GLN A 269 4.46 2.59 26.94
CA GLN A 269 3.80 2.84 28.24
C GLN A 269 2.74 3.94 28.21
N ASN A 270 2.75 4.81 27.21
CA ASN A 270 1.77 5.89 27.06
C ASN A 270 0.62 5.54 26.10
N LEU A 271 0.53 4.29 25.65
CA LEU A 271 -0.51 3.80 24.76
C LEU A 271 -1.35 2.71 25.42
N CYS A 272 -2.65 2.79 25.22
CA CYS A 272 -3.59 1.72 25.46
C CYS A 272 -4.07 1.17 24.10
N ILE A 273 -4.03 -0.15 23.95
CA ILE A 273 -4.34 -0.82 22.69
C ILE A 273 -5.45 -1.83 22.96
N PHE A 274 -6.56 -1.66 22.29
CA PHE A 274 -7.73 -2.47 22.52
C PHE A 274 -8.20 -3.16 21.26
N PRO A 275 -8.56 -4.46 21.33
CA PRO A 275 -9.23 -5.12 20.22
C PRO A 275 -10.63 -4.51 20.04
N LEU A 276 -11.07 -4.42 18.80
CA LEU A 276 -12.46 -4.11 18.47
C LEU A 276 -13.34 -5.34 18.73
N HIS A 277 -14.62 -5.13 19.03
CA HIS A 277 -15.55 -6.24 19.25
C HIS A 277 -15.60 -7.20 18.05
N ARG A 278 -15.48 -8.49 18.31
CA ARG A 278 -15.11 -9.67 17.52
C ARG A 278 -15.62 -9.84 16.08
N SER A 279 -16.60 -9.11 15.57
CA SER A 279 -17.20 -9.48 14.28
C SER A 279 -16.91 -8.55 13.09
N SER A 280 -16.27 -7.41 13.31
CA SER A 280 -16.14 -6.37 12.28
C SER A 280 -14.70 -5.92 11.97
N SER A 281 -13.71 -6.48 12.65
CA SER A 281 -12.34 -5.95 12.67
C SER A 281 -11.33 -6.75 11.84
N LYS A 282 -11.76 -7.85 11.20
CA LYS A 282 -10.84 -8.70 10.45
C LYS A 282 -10.71 -8.24 9.01
N LEU A 283 -9.48 -8.00 8.58
CA LEU A 283 -9.11 -7.69 7.20
C LEU A 283 -8.22 -8.79 6.64
N ARG A 284 -8.53 -9.25 5.43
CA ARG A 284 -7.66 -10.18 4.71
C ARG A 284 -6.60 -9.39 3.95
N ILE A 285 -5.35 -9.73 4.18
CA ILE A 285 -4.23 -9.22 3.40
C ILE A 285 -3.94 -10.24 2.31
N CYS A 286 -3.97 -9.79 1.08
CA CYS A 286 -3.82 -10.63 -0.09
C CYS A 286 -2.77 -10.07 -1.05
N ALA A 287 -2.10 -10.97 -1.73
CA ALA A 287 -1.41 -10.65 -2.97
C ALA A 287 -2.41 -10.70 -4.13
N GLN A 288 -2.35 -9.73 -5.02
CA GLN A 288 -3.21 -9.63 -6.19
C GLN A 288 -2.36 -9.43 -7.44
N TYR A 289 -2.68 -10.15 -8.51
CA TYR A 289 -2.00 -10.09 -9.80
C TYR A 289 -2.96 -10.50 -10.92
N TYR A 290 -2.72 -10.07 -12.14
CA TYR A 290 -3.49 -10.53 -13.30
C TYR A 290 -2.94 -11.86 -13.78
N SER A 291 -3.82 -12.88 -13.91
CA SER A 291 -3.44 -14.24 -14.34
C SER A 291 -2.98 -14.33 -15.79
N ASP A 292 -3.43 -13.39 -16.62
CA ASP A 292 -3.06 -13.24 -18.02
C ASP A 292 -1.86 -12.30 -18.25
N HIS A 293 -1.39 -11.62 -17.18
CA HIS A 293 -0.17 -10.83 -17.24
C HIS A 293 1.04 -11.68 -16.86
N TYR A 294 2.15 -11.41 -17.50
CA TYR A 294 3.41 -12.04 -17.12
C TYR A 294 3.84 -11.61 -15.73
N MET A 295 4.13 -12.60 -14.88
CA MET A 295 4.83 -12.43 -13.60
C MET A 295 6.21 -13.07 -13.71
N SER A 296 7.27 -12.35 -13.30
CA SER A 296 8.61 -12.90 -13.34
C SER A 296 8.72 -14.14 -12.44
N PRO A 297 9.50 -15.18 -12.83
CA PRO A 297 9.70 -16.37 -11.98
C PRO A 297 10.19 -16.01 -10.58
N LEU A 298 11.03 -14.98 -10.46
CA LEU A 298 11.57 -14.54 -9.18
C LEU A 298 10.51 -13.80 -8.34
N SER A 299 9.61 -13.03 -8.97
CA SER A 299 8.45 -12.44 -8.29
C SER A 299 7.50 -13.53 -7.77
N ARG A 300 7.29 -14.58 -8.54
CA ARG A 300 6.50 -15.73 -8.08
C ARG A 300 7.14 -16.42 -6.88
N LYS A 301 8.45 -16.71 -6.95
CA LYS A 301 9.21 -17.28 -5.84
C LYS A 301 9.16 -16.38 -4.60
N PHE A 302 9.25 -15.05 -4.78
CA PHE A 302 9.16 -14.11 -3.66
C PHE A 302 7.75 -14.07 -3.05
N LEU A 303 6.72 -14.12 -3.86
CA LEU A 303 5.33 -14.20 -3.38
C LEU A 303 5.09 -15.48 -2.56
N ASP A 304 5.56 -16.63 -3.05
CA ASP A 304 5.45 -17.88 -2.31
C ASP A 304 6.27 -17.84 -1.02
N PHE A 305 7.50 -17.29 -1.06
CA PHE A 305 8.33 -17.07 0.12
C PHE A 305 7.63 -16.15 1.16
N MET A 306 6.95 -15.11 0.71
CA MET A 306 6.21 -14.21 1.62
C MET A 306 5.14 -14.93 2.42
N LYS A 307 4.43 -15.91 1.85
CA LYS A 307 3.36 -16.64 2.56
C LYS A 307 3.83 -17.26 3.86
N ASP A 308 5.07 -17.76 3.86
CA ASP A 308 5.64 -18.49 5.00
C ASP A 308 6.50 -17.59 5.91
N ASN A 309 6.87 -16.39 5.45
CA ASN A 309 7.88 -15.56 6.11
C ASN A 309 7.41 -14.14 6.47
N ILE A 310 6.11 -13.84 6.39
CA ILE A 310 5.61 -12.51 6.79
C ILE A 310 5.93 -12.25 8.28
N PRO A 311 6.62 -11.14 8.61
CA PRO A 311 6.91 -10.82 9.99
C PRO A 311 5.64 -10.61 10.81
N GLY A 312 5.58 -11.19 12.02
CA GLY A 312 4.43 -11.01 12.89
C GLY A 312 3.14 -11.69 12.40
N SER A 313 3.27 -12.79 11.63
CA SER A 313 2.14 -13.62 11.19
C SER A 313 1.39 -14.29 12.35
N SER A 314 2.00 -14.36 13.54
CA SER A 314 1.29 -14.70 14.76
C SER A 314 0.35 -13.55 15.15
N PRO A 315 -0.93 -13.79 15.38
CA PRO A 315 -1.93 -12.74 15.63
C PRO A 315 -1.72 -11.98 16.94
N TYR A 316 -0.75 -12.40 17.78
CA TYR A 316 -0.50 -11.78 19.07
C TYR A 316 1.00 -11.61 19.33
N PRO A 317 1.41 -10.50 19.98
CA PRO A 317 2.75 -10.43 20.53
C PRO A 317 2.96 -11.60 21.50
N SER A 318 4.22 -12.09 21.62
CA SER A 318 4.53 -13.13 22.58
C SER A 318 3.98 -12.74 23.96
N LYS A 319 3.51 -13.73 24.74
CA LYS A 319 2.98 -13.49 26.10
C LYS A 319 3.92 -12.66 26.97
N ASP A 320 5.22 -12.70 26.68
CA ASP A 320 6.27 -11.95 27.40
C ASP A 320 6.20 -10.44 27.14
N LEU A 321 5.93 -10.00 25.93
CA LEU A 321 5.70 -8.57 25.58
C LEU A 321 4.41 -8.02 26.20
N LEU A 322 3.46 -8.91 26.47
CA LEU A 322 2.16 -8.57 27.09
C LEU A 322 2.25 -8.56 28.63
N ALA A 323 3.10 -9.41 29.20
CA ALA A 323 3.28 -9.52 30.66
C ALA A 323 4.06 -8.34 31.23
N GLU A 324 4.97 -7.74 30.47
CA GLU A 324 5.76 -6.57 30.90
C GLU A 324 4.99 -5.23 30.80
N ASN A 325 3.96 -5.18 29.94
CA ASN A 325 3.09 -4.00 29.84
C ASN A 325 1.76 -4.24 30.56
N HIS A 326 1.66 -3.82 31.83
CA HIS A 326 0.45 -3.90 32.67
C HIS A 326 -0.81 -3.24 32.07
N GLN A 327 -0.75 -2.69 30.87
CA GLN A 327 -1.81 -1.98 30.16
C GLN A 327 -2.40 -2.73 28.97
N PHE A 328 -1.89 -3.92 28.66
CA PHE A 328 -2.43 -4.77 27.60
C PHE A 328 -2.99 -6.08 28.19
N VAL A 329 -4.26 -6.35 27.95
CA VAL A 329 -4.90 -7.62 28.28
C VAL A 329 -5.10 -8.40 26.97
N PRO A 330 -4.42 -9.54 26.77
CA PRO A 330 -4.67 -10.37 25.59
C PRO A 330 -6.09 -10.93 25.67
N PRO A 331 -6.80 -11.06 24.53
CA PRO A 331 -8.06 -11.76 24.53
C PRO A 331 -7.85 -13.22 24.98
N SER A 332 -8.64 -13.66 25.97
CA SER A 332 -8.74 -15.06 26.34
C SER A 332 -9.26 -15.87 25.14
N HIS A 333 -8.61 -16.97 24.82
CA HIS A 333 -9.02 -17.93 23.79
C HIS A 333 -10.42 -18.49 24.04
#